data_cd9e0c0c5330ea586ece158ae94922b7
#
_entry.id   cd9e0c0c5330ea586ece158ae94922b7
#
_cell.length_a   1.000
_cell.length_b   1.000
_cell.length_c   1.000
_cell.angle_alpha   90.00
_cell.angle_beta   90.00
_cell.angle_gamma   90.00
#
_symmetry.space_group_name_H-M   'P 1'
#
loop_
_entity.id
_entity.type
_entity.pdbx_description
1 polymer ?
#
loop_
_entity_poly.entity_id
_entity_poly.type
_entity_poly.pdbx_seq_one_letter_code
_entity_poly.pdbx_strand_id
1 'polypeptide(L)'
;REAAGKRNIGSLIENAVNELDSLDKMSRLERPSQYGNTVQERLFNVALELSITWMNRILFMKLLEAQLIKYHKGNTQYEFLNTDKIQSYDDLNSLFFKVLARKLEDRGVTTKEFFDRVPYLNSSLFEPTELEHTTLFVSNLGDSRLLPIYIATLLKDSNGKRRTGKMNPLQYMF
;
A
#
# COMPACT_ATOMS: atom_id res chain seq x y z
N ARG A 1 11.12 10.17 -10.74
CA ARG A 1 12.20 11.13 -10.40
C ARG A 1 11.78 12.53 -10.85
N GLU A 2 12.04 13.54 -10.04
CA GLU A 2 11.92 14.93 -10.45
C GLU A 2 12.97 15.26 -11.53
N ALA A 3 12.71 16.31 -12.33
CA ALA A 3 13.58 16.69 -13.46
C ALA A 3 15.06 16.91 -13.09
N ALA A 4 15.36 17.20 -11.82
CA ALA A 4 16.72 17.37 -11.29
C ALA A 4 17.36 16.08 -10.72
N GLY A 5 16.76 14.91 -10.95
CA GLY A 5 17.24 13.63 -10.40
C GLY A 5 16.97 13.47 -8.90
N LYS A 6 16.29 14.39 -8.26
CA LYS A 6 15.88 14.28 -6.86
C LYS A 6 14.81 13.20 -6.69
N ARG A 7 14.89 12.48 -5.57
CA ARG A 7 13.86 11.52 -5.18
C ARG A 7 12.67 12.25 -4.60
N ASN A 8 11.45 11.83 -4.96
CA ASN A 8 10.24 12.44 -4.40
C ASN A 8 9.88 11.80 -3.07
N ILE A 9 9.90 12.58 -2.01
CA ILE A 9 9.62 12.14 -0.63
C ILE A 9 8.19 11.57 -0.47
N GLY A 10 7.28 11.90 -1.37
CA GLY A 10 5.91 11.35 -1.39
C GLY A 10 5.82 9.98 -2.06
N SER A 11 6.88 9.47 -2.71
CA SER A 11 6.86 8.12 -3.27
C SER A 11 6.83 7.06 -2.17
N LEU A 12 6.24 5.90 -2.47
CA LEU A 12 6.14 4.79 -1.52
C LEU A 12 7.52 4.38 -0.99
N ILE A 13 8.51 4.28 -1.88
CA ILE A 13 9.89 3.91 -1.52
C ILE A 13 10.55 4.97 -0.63
N GLU A 14 10.45 6.25 -0.98
CA GLU A 14 11.09 7.30 -0.17
C GLU A 14 10.39 7.49 1.18
N ASN A 15 9.08 7.29 1.24
CA ASN A 15 8.34 7.25 2.48
C ASN A 15 8.86 6.10 3.37
N ALA A 16 9.01 4.89 2.81
CA ALA A 16 9.57 3.75 3.53
C ALA A 16 11.03 3.97 3.97
N VAL A 17 11.90 4.55 3.11
CA VAL A 17 13.28 4.90 3.48
C VAL A 17 13.30 5.83 4.69
N ASN A 18 12.48 6.89 4.68
CA ASN A 18 12.43 7.83 5.81
C ASN A 18 11.96 7.17 7.10
N GLU A 19 10.94 6.30 7.03
CA GLU A 19 10.44 5.62 8.23
C GLU A 19 11.42 4.56 8.75
N LEU A 20 12.11 3.84 7.86
CA LEU A 20 13.19 2.91 8.24
C LEU A 20 14.32 3.60 8.99
N ASP A 21 14.73 4.77 8.50
CA ASP A 21 15.82 5.56 9.08
C ASP A 21 15.39 6.21 10.40
N SER A 22 14.26 6.91 10.41
CA SER A 22 13.76 7.65 11.58
C SER A 22 13.44 6.75 12.78
N LEU A 23 13.02 5.51 12.53
CA LEU A 23 12.66 4.54 13.57
C LEU A 23 13.80 3.54 13.87
N ASP A 24 15.01 3.76 13.33
CA ASP A 24 16.18 2.88 13.47
C ASP A 24 15.86 1.39 13.25
N LYS A 25 15.03 1.11 12.22
CA LYS A 25 14.57 -0.27 11.96
C LYS A 25 15.65 -1.16 11.35
N MET A 26 16.69 -0.57 10.76
CA MET A 26 17.80 -1.31 10.17
C MET A 26 18.63 -2.06 11.20
N SER A 27 18.69 -1.57 12.45
CA SER A 27 19.41 -2.22 13.57
C SER A 27 18.81 -3.58 13.96
N ARG A 28 17.56 -3.85 13.57
CA ARG A 28 16.85 -5.10 13.88
C ARG A 28 17.10 -6.22 12.89
N LEU A 29 17.72 -5.94 11.75
CA LEU A 29 18.02 -6.93 10.75
C LEU A 29 19.19 -7.81 11.19
N GLU A 30 19.02 -9.13 11.17
CA GLU A 30 20.07 -10.07 11.53
C GLU A 30 21.27 -10.02 10.55
N ARG A 31 20.99 -9.80 9.26
CA ARG A 31 22.01 -9.78 8.19
C ARG A 31 21.86 -8.55 7.30
N PRO A 32 22.13 -7.34 7.80
CA PRO A 32 21.92 -6.12 7.03
C PRO A 32 22.81 -6.04 5.77
N SER A 33 23.96 -6.73 5.75
CA SER A 33 24.89 -6.74 4.60
C SER A 33 24.30 -7.36 3.33
N GLN A 34 23.28 -8.22 3.43
CA GLN A 34 22.60 -8.78 2.26
C GLN A 34 21.86 -7.72 1.43
N TYR A 35 21.53 -6.58 2.06
CA TYR A 35 20.82 -5.48 1.41
C TYR A 35 21.76 -4.42 0.82
N GLY A 36 23.08 -4.55 0.98
CA GLY A 36 24.06 -3.63 0.38
C GLY A 36 25.26 -3.34 1.27
N ASN A 37 26.24 -2.64 0.71
CA ASN A 37 27.50 -2.34 1.37
C ASN A 37 27.42 -1.07 2.23
N THR A 38 26.63 -0.09 1.79
CA THR A 38 26.43 1.19 2.50
C THR A 38 25.07 1.24 3.21
N VAL A 39 24.94 2.12 4.19
CA VAL A 39 23.68 2.35 4.89
C VAL A 39 22.58 2.78 3.92
N GLN A 40 22.89 3.68 2.99
CA GLN A 40 21.95 4.15 1.98
C GLN A 40 21.47 3.05 1.03
N GLU A 41 22.37 2.18 0.60
CA GLU A 41 21.98 1.02 -0.23
C GLU A 41 21.05 0.09 0.54
N ARG A 42 21.37 -0.20 1.80
CA ARG A 42 20.54 -1.07 2.65
C ARG A 42 19.16 -0.48 2.87
N LEU A 43 19.06 0.78 3.25
CA LEU A 43 17.78 1.48 3.43
C LEU A 43 16.95 1.42 2.14
N PHE A 44 17.57 1.72 1.01
CA PHE A 44 16.87 1.70 -0.28
C PHE A 44 16.40 0.30 -0.67
N ASN A 45 17.25 -0.71 -0.53
CA ASN A 45 16.92 -2.07 -0.95
C ASN A 45 15.85 -2.71 -0.06
N VAL A 46 15.89 -2.46 1.26
CA VAL A 46 14.83 -2.88 2.18
C VAL A 46 13.51 -2.16 1.84
N ALA A 47 13.54 -0.85 1.64
CA ALA A 47 12.35 -0.09 1.25
C ALA A 47 11.77 -0.55 -0.10
N LEU A 48 12.65 -0.89 -1.05
CA LEU A 48 12.25 -1.43 -2.36
C LEU A 48 11.55 -2.77 -2.22
N GLU A 49 12.11 -3.71 -1.46
CA GLU A 49 11.51 -5.04 -1.23
C GLU A 49 10.16 -4.94 -0.54
N LEU A 50 10.05 -4.12 0.50
CA LEU A 50 8.77 -3.83 1.17
C LEU A 50 7.75 -3.23 0.19
N SER A 51 8.17 -2.24 -0.60
CA SER A 51 7.29 -1.58 -1.59
C SER A 51 6.80 -2.55 -2.66
N ILE A 52 7.65 -3.47 -3.13
CA ILE A 52 7.27 -4.51 -4.09
C ILE A 52 6.23 -5.45 -3.45
N THR A 53 6.43 -5.86 -2.20
CA THR A 53 5.51 -6.71 -1.46
C THR A 53 4.13 -6.06 -1.34
N TRP A 54 4.06 -4.80 -0.92
CA TRP A 54 2.80 -4.07 -0.79
C TRP A 54 2.12 -3.83 -2.13
N MET A 55 2.88 -3.47 -3.17
CA MET A 55 2.33 -3.27 -4.52
C MET A 55 1.78 -4.58 -5.11
N ASN A 56 2.42 -5.71 -4.88
CA ASN A 56 1.91 -7.01 -5.32
C ASN A 56 0.57 -7.34 -4.65
N ARG A 57 0.42 -7.06 -3.35
CA ARG A 57 -0.86 -7.21 -2.64
C ARG A 57 -1.94 -6.30 -3.23
N ILE A 58 -1.62 -5.03 -3.49
CA ILE A 58 -2.56 -4.07 -4.08
C ILE A 58 -2.99 -4.51 -5.49
N LEU A 59 -2.05 -4.92 -6.33
CA LEU A 59 -2.35 -5.40 -7.68
C LEU A 59 -3.24 -6.65 -7.65
N PHE A 60 -2.95 -7.58 -6.75
CA PHE A 60 -3.80 -8.77 -6.58
C PHE A 60 -5.21 -8.39 -6.13
N MET A 61 -5.34 -7.46 -5.19
CA MET A 61 -6.64 -6.98 -4.72
C MET A 61 -7.43 -6.29 -5.83
N LYS A 62 -6.78 -5.49 -6.70
CA LYS A 62 -7.41 -4.88 -7.88
C LYS A 62 -7.98 -5.96 -8.83
N LEU A 63 -7.23 -7.03 -9.05
CA LEU A 63 -7.69 -8.15 -9.87
C LEU A 63 -8.87 -8.88 -9.19
N LEU A 64 -8.79 -9.11 -7.89
CA LEU A 64 -9.86 -9.73 -7.11
C LEU A 64 -11.14 -8.90 -7.16
N GLU A 65 -11.04 -7.60 -6.90
CA GLU A 65 -12.17 -6.67 -6.96
C GLU A 65 -12.84 -6.71 -8.33
N ALA A 66 -12.04 -6.61 -9.41
CA ALA A 66 -12.56 -6.67 -10.78
C ALA A 66 -13.29 -8.00 -11.06
N GLN A 67 -12.78 -9.12 -10.55
CA GLN A 67 -13.43 -10.42 -10.69
C GLN A 67 -14.73 -10.52 -9.88
N LEU A 68 -14.76 -10.00 -8.66
CA LEU A 68 -15.97 -9.96 -7.83
C LEU A 68 -17.08 -9.13 -8.49
N ILE A 69 -16.75 -7.94 -8.95
CA ILE A 69 -17.70 -7.05 -9.67
C ILE A 69 -18.23 -7.76 -10.92
N LYS A 70 -17.35 -8.36 -11.72
CA LYS A 70 -17.73 -9.11 -12.92
C LYS A 70 -18.63 -10.29 -12.61
N TYR A 71 -18.28 -11.10 -11.60
CA TYR A 71 -19.06 -12.26 -11.16
C TYR A 71 -20.47 -11.86 -10.70
N HIS A 72 -20.57 -10.72 -10.02
CA HIS A 72 -21.83 -10.13 -9.55
C HIS A 72 -22.48 -9.17 -10.54
N LYS A 73 -22.27 -9.38 -11.85
CA LYS A 73 -22.94 -8.67 -12.95
C LYS A 73 -22.76 -7.14 -12.93
N GLY A 74 -21.61 -6.65 -12.50
CA GLY A 74 -21.30 -5.22 -12.43
C GLY A 74 -21.79 -4.53 -11.15
N ASN A 75 -22.11 -5.30 -10.10
CA ASN A 75 -22.55 -4.70 -8.84
C ASN A 75 -21.38 -4.02 -8.10
N THR A 76 -21.39 -2.69 -8.06
CA THR A 76 -20.37 -1.85 -7.42
C THR A 76 -20.32 -1.97 -5.89
N GLN A 77 -21.30 -2.60 -5.26
CA GLN A 77 -21.25 -2.91 -3.81
C GLN A 77 -20.09 -3.85 -3.43
N TYR A 78 -19.48 -4.49 -4.42
CA TYR A 78 -18.27 -5.33 -4.24
C TYR A 78 -16.96 -4.55 -4.41
N GLU A 79 -17.04 -3.24 -4.69
CA GLU A 79 -15.85 -2.36 -4.65
C GLU A 79 -15.38 -2.19 -3.20
N PHE A 80 -14.10 -2.43 -2.97
CA PHE A 80 -13.48 -2.26 -1.66
C PHE A 80 -12.14 -1.50 -1.73
N LEU A 81 -11.60 -1.30 -2.93
CA LEU A 81 -10.39 -0.51 -3.18
C LEU A 81 -10.74 0.85 -3.74
N ASN A 82 -11.28 1.69 -2.90
CA ASN A 82 -11.59 3.08 -3.24
C ASN A 82 -11.22 4.01 -2.09
N THR A 83 -11.15 5.30 -2.36
CA THR A 83 -10.74 6.33 -1.39
C THR A 83 -11.76 6.59 -0.29
N ASP A 84 -12.98 6.07 -0.39
CA ASP A 84 -13.98 6.16 0.68
C ASP A 84 -13.72 5.13 1.78
N LYS A 85 -13.20 3.95 1.39
CA LYS A 85 -12.91 2.85 2.31
C LYS A 85 -11.45 2.80 2.76
N ILE A 86 -10.52 3.27 1.94
CA ILE A 86 -9.08 3.26 2.20
C ILE A 86 -8.57 4.71 2.15
N GLN A 87 -8.51 5.33 3.30
CA GLN A 87 -8.11 6.74 3.45
C GLN A 87 -6.67 6.88 3.96
N SER A 88 -6.15 5.85 4.60
CA SER A 88 -4.83 5.82 5.23
C SER A 88 -4.08 4.52 4.93
N TYR A 89 -2.78 4.53 5.18
CA TYR A 89 -1.98 3.31 5.15
C TYR A 89 -2.38 2.31 6.25
N ASP A 90 -2.98 2.77 7.36
CA ASP A 90 -3.51 1.88 8.39
C ASP A 90 -4.76 1.15 7.92
N ASP A 91 -5.64 1.80 7.15
CA ASP A 91 -6.78 1.13 6.50
C ASP A 91 -6.32 0.06 5.52
N LEU A 92 -5.30 0.38 4.71
CA LEU A 92 -4.69 -0.59 3.79
C LEU A 92 -4.08 -1.79 4.54
N ASN A 93 -3.36 -1.54 5.63
CA ASN A 93 -2.81 -2.56 6.50
C ASN A 93 -3.91 -3.45 7.11
N SER A 94 -4.99 -2.83 7.54
CA SER A 94 -6.15 -3.55 8.08
C SER A 94 -6.82 -4.42 7.02
N LEU A 95 -6.92 -3.95 5.78
CA LEU A 95 -7.42 -4.74 4.67
C LEU A 95 -6.53 -5.97 4.40
N PHE A 96 -5.20 -5.83 4.43
CA PHE A 96 -4.29 -6.95 4.26
C PHE A 96 -4.47 -8.00 5.36
N PHE A 97 -4.35 -7.60 6.62
CA PHE A 97 -4.12 -8.52 7.74
C PHE A 97 -5.35 -8.78 8.62
N LYS A 98 -6.36 -7.92 8.59
CA LYS A 98 -7.60 -8.09 9.37
C LYS A 98 -8.80 -8.50 8.54
N VAL A 99 -8.72 -8.37 7.21
CA VAL A 99 -9.81 -8.74 6.28
C VAL A 99 -9.41 -9.96 5.46
N LEU A 100 -8.42 -9.82 4.58
CA LEU A 100 -8.07 -10.86 3.62
C LEU A 100 -7.40 -12.07 4.26
N ALA A 101 -6.59 -11.85 5.28
CA ALA A 101 -5.92 -12.90 6.04
C ALA A 101 -6.79 -13.56 7.13
N ARG A 102 -8.05 -13.12 7.31
CA ARG A 102 -8.95 -13.64 8.36
C ARG A 102 -10.29 -14.08 7.81
N LYS A 103 -10.79 -15.20 8.32
CA LYS A 103 -12.14 -15.65 8.04
C LYS A 103 -13.16 -14.63 8.54
N LEU A 104 -14.35 -14.61 7.93
CA LEU A 104 -15.37 -13.62 8.26
C LEU A 104 -15.78 -13.67 9.74
N GLU A 105 -15.87 -14.87 10.32
CA GLU A 105 -16.19 -15.09 11.74
C GLU A 105 -15.16 -14.47 12.69
N ASP A 106 -13.87 -14.46 12.29
CA ASP A 106 -12.73 -13.99 13.10
C ASP A 106 -12.44 -12.49 12.95
N ARG A 107 -13.16 -11.78 12.08
CA ARG A 107 -13.00 -10.34 11.88
C ARG A 107 -13.67 -9.56 13.00
N GLY A 108 -13.08 -8.45 13.43
CA GLY A 108 -13.69 -7.51 14.38
C GLY A 108 -14.98 -6.88 13.82
N VAL A 109 -15.86 -6.40 14.71
CA VAL A 109 -17.18 -5.86 14.35
C VAL A 109 -17.09 -4.78 13.28
N THR A 110 -16.30 -3.74 13.52
CA THR A 110 -16.11 -2.62 12.58
C THR A 110 -15.58 -3.09 11.22
N THR A 111 -14.61 -4.03 11.24
CA THR A 111 -14.04 -4.60 10.01
C THR A 111 -15.08 -5.39 9.21
N LYS A 112 -16.00 -6.11 9.90
CA LYS A 112 -17.10 -6.83 9.25
C LYS A 112 -18.06 -5.87 8.56
N GLU A 113 -18.42 -4.78 9.21
CA GLU A 113 -19.35 -3.77 8.65
C GLU A 113 -18.82 -3.14 7.37
N PHE A 114 -17.53 -2.77 7.36
CA PHE A 114 -16.91 -2.12 6.20
C PHE A 114 -16.57 -3.08 5.04
N PHE A 115 -16.25 -4.34 5.35
CA PHE A 115 -15.71 -5.30 4.40
C PHE A 115 -16.45 -6.66 4.42
N ASP A 116 -17.78 -6.63 4.64
CA ASP A 116 -18.65 -7.81 4.70
C ASP A 116 -18.58 -8.67 3.43
N ARG A 117 -18.42 -8.04 2.28
CA ARG A 117 -18.41 -8.69 0.96
C ARG A 117 -17.03 -9.08 0.45
N VAL A 118 -15.98 -8.75 1.19
CA VAL A 118 -14.62 -9.12 0.84
C VAL A 118 -14.33 -10.53 1.33
N PRO A 119 -13.97 -11.48 0.45
CA PRO A 119 -13.75 -12.87 0.85
C PRO A 119 -12.49 -13.00 1.72
N TYR A 120 -12.45 -14.08 2.51
CA TYR A 120 -11.20 -14.56 3.09
C TYR A 120 -10.35 -15.21 2.02
N LEU A 121 -9.07 -14.89 2.01
CA LEU A 121 -8.09 -15.51 1.11
C LEU A 121 -7.09 -16.30 1.95
N ASN A 122 -7.15 -17.61 1.82
CA ASN A 122 -6.16 -18.50 2.42
C ASN A 122 -4.88 -18.47 1.56
N SER A 123 -4.12 -17.39 1.64
CA SER A 123 -2.94 -17.15 0.81
C SER A 123 -1.83 -16.52 1.63
N SER A 124 -0.63 -17.06 1.56
CA SER A 124 0.59 -16.51 2.15
C SER A 124 0.91 -15.09 1.65
N LEU A 125 0.33 -14.67 0.53
CA LEU A 125 0.47 -13.29 0.03
C LEU A 125 -0.01 -12.25 1.06
N PHE A 126 -1.05 -12.59 1.86
CA PHE A 126 -1.61 -11.71 2.89
C PHE A 126 -1.14 -12.05 4.31
N GLU A 127 -0.15 -12.91 4.44
CA GLU A 127 0.57 -13.08 5.70
C GLU A 127 1.69 -12.05 5.79
N PRO A 128 1.96 -11.47 6.98
CA PRO A 128 3.12 -10.61 7.16
C PRO A 128 4.41 -11.36 6.84
N THR A 129 5.28 -10.74 6.06
CA THR A 129 6.60 -11.29 5.78
C THR A 129 7.53 -11.11 6.99
N GLU A 130 8.59 -11.92 7.06
CA GLU A 130 9.62 -11.75 8.10
C GLU A 130 10.25 -10.35 8.06
N LEU A 131 10.45 -9.81 6.85
CA LEU A 131 10.96 -8.45 6.68
C LEU A 131 10.01 -7.40 7.25
N GLU A 132 8.69 -7.54 7.04
CA GLU A 132 7.70 -6.64 7.64
C GLU A 132 7.71 -6.72 9.17
N HIS A 133 7.76 -7.91 9.73
CA HIS A 133 7.85 -8.10 11.19
C HIS A 133 9.11 -7.48 11.79
N THR A 134 10.23 -7.60 11.09
CA THR A 134 11.51 -7.09 11.57
C THR A 134 11.64 -5.57 11.40
N THR A 135 11.03 -5.02 10.36
CA THR A 135 11.22 -3.61 9.98
C THR A 135 9.92 -2.79 10.03
N LEU A 136 9.19 -2.68 8.92
CA LEU A 136 8.01 -1.83 8.76
C LEU A 136 6.82 -2.60 8.20
N PHE A 137 5.66 -2.34 8.75
CA PHE A 137 4.37 -2.57 8.08
C PHE A 137 3.99 -1.36 7.23
N VAL A 138 3.09 -1.56 6.27
CA VAL A 138 2.59 -0.46 5.43
C VAL A 138 1.91 0.63 6.27
N SER A 139 1.32 0.30 7.43
CA SER A 139 0.74 1.25 8.39
C SER A 139 1.75 2.21 9.04
N ASN A 140 3.04 1.93 8.96
CA ASN A 140 4.06 2.85 9.47
C ASN A 140 4.35 4.02 8.52
N LEU A 141 3.83 3.99 7.30
CA LEU A 141 4.06 5.04 6.31
C LEU A 141 3.29 6.33 6.65
N GLY A 142 3.91 7.46 6.39
CA GLY A 142 3.29 8.77 6.64
C GLY A 142 2.23 9.13 5.60
N ASP A 143 0.98 9.27 6.02
CA ASP A 143 -0.17 9.61 5.16
C ASP A 143 -0.12 11.02 4.59
N SER A 144 0.61 11.94 5.24
CA SER A 144 0.74 13.33 4.78
C SER A 144 1.69 13.52 3.60
N ARG A 145 2.36 12.48 3.15
CA ARG A 145 3.29 12.53 2.02
C ARG A 145 2.52 12.61 0.69
N LEU A 146 2.84 13.60 -0.13
CA LEU A 146 2.14 13.88 -1.38
C LEU A 146 3.05 13.72 -2.58
N LEU A 147 2.52 13.11 -3.65
CA LEU A 147 3.13 13.02 -4.97
C LEU A 147 2.59 14.12 -5.89
N PRO A 148 3.44 14.76 -6.71
CA PRO A 148 2.95 15.60 -7.79
C PRO A 148 2.24 14.73 -8.83
N ILE A 149 1.09 15.22 -9.29
CA ILE A 149 0.37 14.56 -10.38
C ILE A 149 1.16 14.77 -11.68
N TYR A 150 1.45 13.68 -12.37
CA TYR A 150 2.20 13.74 -13.62
C TYR A 150 1.40 14.51 -14.70
N ILE A 151 2.08 15.44 -15.39
CA ILE A 151 1.42 16.35 -16.37
C ILE A 151 0.70 15.60 -17.49
N ALA A 152 1.23 14.43 -17.92
CA ALA A 152 0.62 13.62 -18.95
C ALA A 152 -0.39 12.58 -18.41
N THR A 153 -0.80 12.67 -17.12
CA THR A 153 -1.77 11.74 -16.54
C THR A 153 -3.11 11.81 -17.25
N LEU A 154 -3.78 10.66 -17.35
CA LEU A 154 -5.17 10.54 -17.79
C LEU A 154 -6.17 10.65 -16.63
N LEU A 155 -5.69 10.84 -15.38
CA LEU A 155 -6.55 11.00 -14.22
C LEU A 155 -7.44 12.23 -14.36
N LYS A 156 -8.74 12.01 -14.14
CA LYS A 156 -9.75 13.06 -14.20
C LYS A 156 -10.47 13.17 -12.85
N ASP A 157 -10.99 14.34 -12.57
CA ASP A 157 -11.92 14.54 -11.46
C ASP A 157 -13.35 14.10 -11.85
N SER A 158 -14.31 14.22 -10.92
CA SER A 158 -15.72 13.88 -11.13
C SER A 158 -16.38 14.68 -12.27
N ASN A 159 -15.81 15.84 -12.64
CA ASN A 159 -16.30 16.70 -13.72
C ASN A 159 -15.60 16.38 -15.07
N GLY A 160 -14.77 15.36 -15.12
CA GLY A 160 -14.02 14.96 -16.31
C GLY A 160 -12.82 15.85 -16.62
N LYS A 161 -12.47 16.80 -15.75
CA LYS A 161 -11.29 17.67 -15.89
C LYS A 161 -10.04 16.93 -15.43
N ARG A 162 -8.93 17.11 -16.15
CA ARG A 162 -7.63 16.52 -15.78
C ARG A 162 -7.21 17.00 -14.39
N ARG A 163 -6.86 16.07 -13.53
CA ARG A 163 -6.32 16.38 -12.20
C ARG A 163 -4.92 16.99 -12.31
N THR A 164 -4.63 17.97 -11.45
CA THR A 164 -3.35 18.68 -11.35
C THR A 164 -2.99 18.85 -9.87
N GLY A 165 -1.75 19.27 -9.59
CA GLY A 165 -1.29 19.54 -8.22
C GLY A 165 -0.59 18.33 -7.60
N LYS A 166 -0.91 18.03 -6.34
CA LYS A 166 -0.34 16.91 -5.57
C LYS A 166 -1.45 16.08 -4.96
N MET A 167 -1.22 14.78 -4.80
CA MET A 167 -2.16 13.87 -4.14
C MET A 167 -1.41 12.80 -3.33
N ASN A 168 -2.11 12.17 -2.39
CA ASN A 168 -1.59 11.04 -1.64
C ASN A 168 -1.38 9.83 -2.59
N PRO A 169 -0.31 9.03 -2.42
CA PRO A 169 -0.10 7.81 -3.20
C PRO A 169 -1.29 6.86 -3.23
N LEU A 170 -2.03 6.70 -2.12
CA LEU A 170 -3.24 5.88 -2.09
C LEU A 170 -4.31 6.37 -3.08
N GLN A 171 -4.54 7.70 -3.14
CA GLN A 171 -5.44 8.30 -4.10
C GLN A 171 -4.96 8.13 -5.56
N TYR A 172 -3.67 7.89 -5.74
CA TYR A 172 -3.09 7.59 -7.04
C TYR A 172 -3.33 6.14 -7.48
N MET A 173 -3.42 5.24 -6.51
CA MET A 173 -3.57 3.79 -6.74
C MET A 173 -5.03 3.36 -6.89
N PHE A 174 -5.96 4.10 -6.31
CA PHE A 174 -7.40 3.81 -6.29
C PHE A 174 -8.20 4.85 -7.05
#